data_43b2251fc2bbe95ba6cd237bb9482135
#
_entry.id   43b2251fc2bbe95ba6cd237bb9482135
#
_cell.length_a   1.000
_cell.length_b   1.000
_cell.length_c   1.000
_cell.angle_alpha   90.00
_cell.angle_beta   90.00
_cell.angle_gamma   90.00
#
_symmetry.space_group_name_H-M   'P 1'
#
loop_
_entity.id
_entity.type
_entity.pdbx_description
1 polymer ?
#
loop_
_entity_poly.entity_id
_entity_poly.type
_entity_poly.pdbx_seq_one_letter_code
_entity_poly.pdbx_strand_id
1 'polypeptide(L)'
;MRIEVALQLGFCSLCLLLGFFRGGAAVEIPDPPPINCVWSRWSEWTTCDPCTNTRRRSRAIEVFGQFRGDACQGSIGESTACTTSEACVNPTAIPCSDTEFECESRKCIKKRLMCNGDYDCEDGSDEDCDPVRKPCGQTVLNNNEQGRTAGYGINILGADPRMNPFNNDYFNGRCDRVRNPNNQNYDRLPWNVGVLNYETLVEETVSREIYENTHSLLKTMIQDKTFKLDAGFNVKLSPSEPSMSNLSGTIGEVTEYTTIKNKSFMRVKGRVQMSTYRMRSRELQLADEFLKHLQSLPVQYEKGIYFAFLEDYGTHYTKNGKSGGEYDLVYVLNQDTIKTKQITERTLQQCIKAGITADFGVPGVDVSGHVKPEGCNNPKEITQADTDGKAVVDKVVTSVKGGNMESAVAMRGKLNKEGIMDIGTYQFWARSIADAPALLSSEPEPIYMLVPPNMPDSNARIENLKRATQDYVAEYNVCKCKPCQNGGTLALLEGKCICICPDVFEGSACQNFKPDKNKGPATRPTVDQLGNWSCWSTWSSCSGEKRSRTRFCKTDGVPGASCTGDTNSNDYC
;
A
#
# COMPACT_ATOMS: atom_id res chain seq x y z
N MET A 1 -71.57 42.79 -4.80
CA MET A 1 -70.89 41.60 -4.40
C MET A 1 -70.23 40.88 -5.60
N ARG A 2 -69.73 41.62 -6.65
CA ARG A 2 -69.05 41.10 -7.82
C ARG A 2 -67.76 41.84 -8.21
N ILE A 3 -67.39 42.90 -7.43
CA ILE A 3 -66.18 43.70 -7.73
C ILE A 3 -65.00 43.36 -6.80
N GLU A 4 -65.25 42.86 -5.59
CA GLU A 4 -64.15 42.43 -4.67
C GLU A 4 -63.46 41.15 -5.01
N VAL A 5 -64.10 40.21 -5.79
CA VAL A 5 -63.51 38.95 -6.17
C VAL A 5 -62.49 39.13 -7.31
N ALA A 6 -62.65 40.17 -8.16
CA ALA A 6 -61.74 40.45 -9.27
C ALA A 6 -60.42 41.09 -8.82
N LEU A 7 -60.40 41.83 -7.66
CA LEU A 7 -59.18 42.41 -7.14
C LEU A 7 -58.31 41.41 -6.34
N GLN A 8 -58.92 40.39 -5.75
CA GLN A 8 -58.13 39.34 -5.05
C GLN A 8 -57.44 38.38 -6.01
N LEU A 9 -58.01 38.11 -7.18
CA LEU A 9 -57.40 37.28 -8.21
C LEU A 9 -56.25 37.99 -8.96
N GLY A 10 -56.30 39.31 -9.09
CA GLY A 10 -55.23 40.12 -9.67
C GLY A 10 -53.98 40.23 -8.77
N PHE A 11 -54.16 40.27 -7.47
CA PHE A 11 -53.04 40.33 -6.51
C PHE A 11 -52.33 38.96 -6.36
N CYS A 12 -53.04 37.85 -6.47
CA CYS A 12 -52.46 36.53 -6.41
C CYS A 12 -51.65 36.20 -7.68
N SER A 13 -52.04 36.70 -8.85
CA SER A 13 -51.32 36.50 -10.10
C SER A 13 -50.03 37.33 -10.18
N LEU A 14 -49.99 38.51 -9.56
CA LEU A 14 -48.81 39.37 -9.53
C LEU A 14 -47.79 38.89 -8.48
N CYS A 15 -48.22 38.25 -7.39
CA CYS A 15 -47.36 37.60 -6.44
C CYS A 15 -46.72 36.31 -7.01
N LEU A 16 -47.39 35.62 -7.90
CA LEU A 16 -46.82 34.43 -8.59
C LEU A 16 -45.78 34.83 -9.67
N LEU A 17 -45.87 36.00 -10.27
CA LEU A 17 -44.89 36.50 -11.23
C LEU A 17 -43.66 37.16 -10.61
N LEU A 18 -43.73 37.64 -9.38
CA LEU A 18 -42.60 38.20 -8.64
C LEU A 18 -41.85 37.15 -7.80
N GLY A 19 -42.38 35.93 -7.65
CA GLY A 19 -41.75 34.82 -6.96
C GLY A 19 -40.69 34.07 -7.79
N PHE A 20 -40.60 34.31 -9.10
CA PHE A 20 -39.69 33.59 -9.98
C PHE A 20 -38.30 34.22 -10.18
N PHE A 21 -38.00 35.32 -9.51
CA PHE A 21 -36.66 35.95 -9.55
C PHE A 21 -35.97 36.00 -8.17
N ARG A 22 -36.16 35.00 -7.35
CA ARG A 22 -35.20 34.73 -6.27
C ARG A 22 -34.22 33.71 -6.77
N GLY A 23 -32.96 34.15 -6.86
CA GLY A 23 -31.81 33.37 -7.29
C GLY A 23 -31.88 31.92 -6.78
N GLY A 24 -31.79 30.99 -7.69
CA GLY A 24 -31.78 29.56 -7.38
C GLY A 24 -30.65 29.24 -6.42
N ALA A 25 -30.98 29.17 -5.13
CA ALA A 25 -30.16 28.46 -4.19
C ALA A 25 -30.03 27.04 -4.78
N ALA A 26 -28.82 26.61 -5.10
CA ALA A 26 -28.58 25.24 -5.53
C ALA A 26 -29.23 24.33 -4.47
N VAL A 27 -30.20 23.53 -4.90
CA VAL A 27 -30.85 22.58 -3.98
C VAL A 27 -29.77 21.57 -3.63
N GLU A 28 -29.30 21.60 -2.40
CA GLU A 28 -28.32 20.66 -1.88
C GLU A 28 -28.99 19.28 -1.78
N ILE A 29 -28.48 18.33 -2.57
CA ILE A 29 -28.97 16.96 -2.55
C ILE A 29 -28.40 16.32 -1.27
N PRO A 30 -29.24 15.77 -0.40
CA PRO A 30 -28.76 15.13 0.82
C PRO A 30 -27.81 13.96 0.51
N ASP A 31 -26.89 13.69 1.42
CA ASP A 31 -26.03 12.51 1.33
C ASP A 31 -26.89 11.25 1.23
N PRO A 32 -26.47 10.26 0.46
CA PRO A 32 -27.08 8.93 0.49
C PRO A 32 -27.10 8.38 1.92
N PRO A 33 -28.07 7.53 2.25
CA PRO A 33 -28.12 6.91 3.57
C PRO A 33 -26.83 6.12 3.84
N PRO A 34 -26.33 6.14 5.09
CA PRO A 34 -25.15 5.37 5.46
C PRO A 34 -25.35 3.88 5.19
N ILE A 35 -24.32 3.25 4.64
CA ILE A 35 -24.28 1.81 4.43
C ILE A 35 -23.25 1.24 5.40
N ASN A 36 -23.71 0.49 6.38
CA ASN A 36 -22.81 -0.23 7.27
C ASN A 36 -22.29 -1.49 6.61
N CYS A 37 -21.10 -1.90 6.99
CA CYS A 37 -20.54 -3.15 6.53
C CYS A 37 -21.43 -4.34 6.89
N VAL A 38 -21.55 -5.29 5.96
CA VAL A 38 -22.34 -6.51 6.13
C VAL A 38 -21.42 -7.72 5.92
N TRP A 39 -21.39 -8.57 6.92
CA TRP A 39 -20.79 -9.89 6.84
C TRP A 39 -21.74 -10.89 6.18
N SER A 40 -21.18 -11.83 5.43
CA SER A 40 -21.90 -13.04 5.03
C SER A 40 -22.26 -13.89 6.25
N ARG A 41 -23.11 -14.86 6.03
CA ARG A 41 -23.29 -15.94 7.02
C ARG A 41 -21.97 -16.68 7.20
N TRP A 42 -21.76 -17.20 8.41
CA TRP A 42 -20.67 -18.11 8.67
C TRP A 42 -20.81 -19.38 7.84
N SER A 43 -19.70 -19.90 7.35
CA SER A 43 -19.65 -21.24 6.77
C SER A 43 -20.02 -22.30 7.83
N GLU A 44 -20.31 -23.51 7.39
CA GLU A 44 -20.36 -24.66 8.29
C GLU A 44 -18.99 -24.83 8.97
N TRP A 45 -19.04 -25.40 10.17
CA TRP A 45 -17.81 -25.77 10.86
C TRP A 45 -17.08 -26.88 10.12
N THR A 46 -15.76 -26.78 10.05
CA THR A 46 -14.91 -27.88 9.58
C THR A 46 -15.02 -29.09 10.51
N THR A 47 -14.58 -30.23 10.05
CA THR A 47 -14.33 -31.40 10.93
C THR A 47 -13.35 -31.02 12.04
N CYS A 48 -13.42 -31.70 13.16
CA CYS A 48 -12.48 -31.49 14.26
C CYS A 48 -11.08 -31.95 13.83
N ASP A 49 -10.12 -31.05 13.88
CA ASP A 49 -8.72 -31.36 13.60
C ASP A 49 -8.15 -32.19 14.77
N PRO A 50 -7.75 -33.45 14.55
CA PRO A 50 -7.28 -34.31 15.63
C PRO A 50 -5.95 -33.88 16.24
N CYS A 51 -5.16 -33.06 15.55
CA CYS A 51 -3.88 -32.61 16.04
C CYS A 51 -3.97 -31.35 16.90
N THR A 52 -4.90 -30.47 16.59
CA THR A 52 -5.10 -29.22 17.34
C THR A 52 -6.33 -29.25 18.24
N ASN A 53 -7.17 -30.26 18.12
CA ASN A 53 -8.48 -30.35 18.79
C ASN A 53 -9.32 -29.07 18.59
N THR A 54 -9.28 -28.53 17.38
CA THR A 54 -10.03 -27.34 17.00
C THR A 54 -10.82 -27.58 15.72
N ARG A 55 -11.97 -26.93 15.63
CA ARG A 55 -12.73 -26.78 14.38
C ARG A 55 -12.87 -25.33 14.04
N ARG A 56 -13.03 -25.03 12.77
CA ARG A 56 -12.95 -23.67 12.23
C ARG A 56 -14.11 -23.38 11.31
N ARG A 57 -14.43 -22.11 11.19
CA ARG A 57 -15.35 -21.61 10.16
C ARG A 57 -14.93 -20.22 9.72
N SER A 58 -15.40 -19.80 8.56
CA SER A 58 -15.08 -18.48 7.99
C SER A 58 -16.30 -17.80 7.40
N ARG A 59 -16.18 -16.50 7.19
CA ARG A 59 -17.18 -15.64 6.56
C ARG A 59 -16.51 -14.73 5.55
N ALA A 60 -17.29 -13.96 4.79
CA ALA A 60 -16.84 -13.00 3.82
C ALA A 60 -17.49 -11.64 4.09
N ILE A 61 -16.86 -10.56 3.62
CA ILE A 61 -17.49 -9.25 3.57
C ILE A 61 -18.38 -9.23 2.33
N GLU A 62 -19.69 -9.05 2.50
CA GLU A 62 -20.62 -8.90 1.38
C GLU A 62 -20.69 -7.45 0.89
N VAL A 63 -20.70 -6.52 1.84
CA VAL A 63 -20.80 -5.08 1.59
C VAL A 63 -19.82 -4.36 2.49
N PHE A 64 -19.03 -3.46 1.96
CA PHE A 64 -18.20 -2.56 2.76
C PHE A 64 -19.01 -1.37 3.29
N GLY A 65 -18.58 -0.83 4.42
CA GLY A 65 -19.12 0.45 4.91
C GLY A 65 -18.92 1.55 3.86
N GLN A 66 -19.96 2.37 3.62
CA GLN A 66 -19.93 3.45 2.64
C GLN A 66 -20.85 4.60 3.08
N PHE A 67 -20.65 5.81 2.55
CA PHE A 67 -21.45 7.01 2.83
C PHE A 67 -21.59 7.27 4.34
N ARG A 68 -20.45 7.29 5.06
CA ARG A 68 -20.35 7.44 6.53
C ARG A 68 -20.83 6.22 7.33
N GLY A 69 -21.06 5.07 6.69
CA GLY A 69 -21.33 3.81 7.40
C GLY A 69 -20.08 3.22 8.05
N ASP A 70 -20.28 2.29 8.96
CA ASP A 70 -19.21 1.66 9.73
C ASP A 70 -18.51 0.55 8.96
N ALA A 71 -17.20 0.40 9.21
CA ALA A 71 -16.42 -0.74 8.73
C ALA A 71 -16.82 -2.03 9.48
N CYS A 72 -16.55 -3.18 8.87
CA CYS A 72 -16.76 -4.45 9.53
C CYS A 72 -15.85 -4.60 10.75
N GLN A 73 -16.43 -5.08 11.84
CA GLN A 73 -15.72 -5.42 13.06
C GLN A 73 -15.61 -6.94 13.20
N GLY A 74 -14.48 -7.39 13.73
CA GLY A 74 -14.21 -8.82 13.96
C GLY A 74 -13.47 -9.50 12.81
N SER A 75 -13.16 -10.78 12.98
CA SER A 75 -12.33 -11.57 12.08
C SER A 75 -13.13 -12.29 11.00
N ILE A 76 -12.45 -12.59 9.89
CA ILE A 76 -12.98 -13.43 8.80
C ILE A 76 -13.11 -14.89 9.23
N GLY A 77 -12.21 -15.36 10.09
CA GLY A 77 -12.21 -16.74 10.59
C GLY A 77 -12.36 -16.79 12.10
N GLU A 78 -12.93 -17.85 12.59
CA GLU A 78 -12.95 -18.18 14.02
C GLU A 78 -12.70 -19.68 14.25
N SER A 79 -12.17 -20.01 15.41
CA SER A 79 -11.92 -21.38 15.84
C SER A 79 -12.51 -21.65 17.21
N THR A 80 -12.90 -22.89 17.44
CA THR A 80 -13.39 -23.35 18.74
C THR A 80 -12.85 -24.74 19.03
N ALA A 81 -12.70 -25.06 20.32
CA ALA A 81 -12.28 -26.38 20.75
C ALA A 81 -13.32 -27.43 20.35
N CYS A 82 -12.83 -28.63 20.05
CA CYS A 82 -13.65 -29.81 19.78
C CYS A 82 -12.94 -31.08 20.25
N THR A 83 -13.63 -32.16 20.22
CA THR A 83 -13.08 -33.49 20.54
C THR A 83 -13.36 -34.45 19.38
N THR A 84 -12.37 -35.27 19.06
CA THR A 84 -12.49 -36.31 18.04
C THR A 84 -11.88 -37.61 18.55
N SER A 85 -12.36 -38.73 18.05
CA SER A 85 -11.77 -40.05 18.29
C SER A 85 -10.65 -40.37 17.27
N GLU A 86 -10.47 -39.54 16.28
CA GLU A 86 -9.40 -39.72 15.31
C GLU A 86 -8.03 -39.37 15.94
N ALA A 87 -7.05 -40.23 15.69
CA ALA A 87 -5.70 -39.98 16.17
C ALA A 87 -5.00 -38.89 15.28
N CYS A 88 -4.25 -38.01 15.92
CA CYS A 88 -3.38 -37.10 15.19
C CYS A 88 -2.29 -37.89 14.45
N VAL A 89 -2.36 -37.90 13.14
CA VAL A 89 -1.31 -38.47 12.29
C VAL A 89 -0.33 -37.34 12.00
N ASN A 90 0.65 -37.17 12.89
CA ASN A 90 1.79 -36.33 12.56
C ASN A 90 2.57 -37.01 11.43
N PRO A 91 2.84 -36.33 10.31
CA PRO A 91 3.76 -36.87 9.34
C PRO A 91 5.07 -37.16 10.07
N THR A 92 5.49 -38.42 10.07
CA THR A 92 6.77 -38.82 10.67
C THR A 92 7.85 -37.94 10.07
N ALA A 93 8.55 -37.19 10.90
CA ALA A 93 9.68 -36.40 10.49
C ALA A 93 10.64 -37.34 9.72
N ILE A 94 10.98 -36.96 8.50
CA ILE A 94 11.97 -37.72 7.72
C ILE A 94 13.30 -37.59 8.49
N PRO A 95 13.89 -38.70 8.96
CA PRO A 95 15.14 -38.63 9.69
C PRO A 95 16.23 -38.02 8.80
N CYS A 96 17.11 -37.23 9.40
CA CYS A 96 18.24 -36.64 8.69
C CYS A 96 19.15 -37.76 8.14
N SER A 97 19.77 -37.52 7.01
CA SER A 97 20.70 -38.45 6.41
C SER A 97 22.00 -38.57 7.23
N ASP A 98 22.80 -39.62 7.02
CA ASP A 98 24.09 -39.82 7.71
C ASP A 98 25.07 -38.66 7.49
N THR A 99 24.88 -37.84 6.48
CA THR A 99 25.73 -36.68 6.13
C THR A 99 25.18 -35.37 6.73
N GLU A 100 24.08 -35.46 7.45
CA GLU A 100 23.41 -34.31 8.04
C GLU A 100 23.38 -34.40 9.58
N PHE A 101 23.26 -33.23 10.20
CA PHE A 101 23.04 -33.05 11.63
C PHE A 101 21.59 -32.60 11.84
N GLU A 102 20.93 -33.15 12.83
CA GLU A 102 19.58 -32.76 13.20
C GLU A 102 19.62 -31.70 14.31
N CYS A 103 19.14 -30.49 14.00
CA CYS A 103 18.93 -29.43 14.97
C CYS A 103 17.85 -29.82 16.02
N GLU A 104 17.80 -29.13 17.16
CA GLU A 104 16.72 -29.32 18.13
C GLU A 104 15.34 -29.01 17.50
N SER A 105 15.29 -28.08 16.55
CA SER A 105 14.10 -27.77 15.75
C SER A 105 13.70 -28.88 14.75
N ARG A 106 14.48 -30.01 14.71
CA ARG A 106 14.35 -31.13 13.77
C ARG A 106 14.64 -30.80 12.30
N LYS A 107 15.29 -29.68 12.06
CA LYS A 107 15.81 -29.31 10.77
C LYS A 107 17.14 -30.03 10.55
N CYS A 108 17.35 -30.48 9.31
CA CYS A 108 18.59 -31.13 8.92
C CYS A 108 19.55 -30.10 8.31
N ILE A 109 20.75 -30.00 8.82
CA ILE A 109 21.84 -29.22 8.23
C ILE A 109 23.01 -30.14 7.86
N LYS A 110 23.85 -29.71 6.93
CA LYS A 110 25.05 -30.50 6.57
C LYS A 110 26.02 -30.58 7.74
N LYS A 111 26.52 -31.75 8.12
CA LYS A 111 27.49 -31.93 9.22
C LYS A 111 28.70 -31.00 9.17
N ARG A 112 29.12 -30.58 7.96
CA ARG A 112 30.21 -29.60 7.81
C ARG A 112 29.92 -28.21 8.38
N LEU A 113 28.66 -27.92 8.68
CA LEU A 113 28.22 -26.64 9.23
C LEU A 113 28.28 -26.63 10.75
N MET A 114 28.37 -27.78 11.40
CA MET A 114 28.54 -27.85 12.85
C MET A 114 29.84 -27.16 13.29
N CYS A 115 29.77 -26.47 14.41
CA CYS A 115 30.93 -25.85 15.06
C CYS A 115 31.69 -24.87 14.13
N ASN A 116 30.98 -24.10 13.37
CA ASN A 116 31.60 -23.18 12.41
C ASN A 116 31.49 -21.70 12.85
N GLY A 117 30.83 -21.41 13.97
CA GLY A 117 30.62 -20.06 14.49
C GLY A 117 29.46 -19.32 13.86
N ASP A 118 28.68 -19.99 13.01
CA ASP A 118 27.42 -19.49 12.43
C ASP A 118 26.26 -20.29 13.01
N TYR A 119 25.15 -19.66 13.35
CA TYR A 119 23.93 -20.34 13.75
C TYR A 119 23.20 -20.87 12.48
N ASP A 120 23.67 -22.01 11.95
CA ASP A 120 23.05 -22.67 10.79
C ASP A 120 21.73 -23.36 11.19
N CYS A 121 21.63 -23.85 12.46
CA CYS A 121 20.38 -24.09 13.16
C CYS A 121 19.89 -22.78 13.82
N GLU A 122 18.65 -22.38 13.61
CA GLU A 122 18.11 -21.14 14.23
C GLU A 122 18.06 -21.22 15.76
N ASP A 123 18.02 -22.44 16.31
CA ASP A 123 18.07 -22.72 17.75
C ASP A 123 19.53 -22.74 18.31
N GLY A 124 20.53 -22.64 17.44
CA GLY A 124 21.94 -22.63 17.82
C GLY A 124 22.52 -23.99 18.26
N SER A 125 21.77 -25.08 18.14
CA SER A 125 22.18 -26.42 18.58
C SER A 125 23.38 -26.99 17.82
N ASP A 126 23.77 -26.41 16.69
CA ASP A 126 24.93 -26.77 15.89
C ASP A 126 26.25 -26.19 16.41
N GLU A 127 26.21 -25.23 17.34
CA GLU A 127 27.36 -24.53 17.86
C GLU A 127 27.71 -24.90 19.33
N ASP A 128 27.07 -25.93 19.87
CA ASP A 128 27.39 -26.47 21.21
C ASP A 128 28.64 -27.35 21.17
N CYS A 129 29.78 -26.74 20.86
CA CYS A 129 31.06 -27.44 20.70
C CYS A 129 32.30 -26.57 20.91
N ASP A 130 33.40 -27.23 21.26
CA ASP A 130 34.71 -26.62 21.40
C ASP A 130 35.79 -27.55 20.76
N PRO A 131 36.65 -27.07 19.84
CA PRO A 131 36.80 -25.70 19.37
C PRO A 131 35.89 -25.35 18.17
N VAL A 132 35.49 -24.06 18.11
CA VAL A 132 34.72 -23.52 16.98
C VAL A 132 35.66 -23.18 15.82
N ARG A 133 35.34 -23.67 14.64
CA ARG A 133 36.01 -23.27 13.40
C ARG A 133 35.46 -21.92 12.94
N LYS A 134 36.28 -21.09 12.32
CA LYS A 134 35.85 -19.80 11.76
C LYS A 134 35.87 -19.87 10.24
N PRO A 135 34.73 -19.91 9.56
CA PRO A 135 34.67 -20.05 8.10
C PRO A 135 35.33 -18.87 7.36
N CYS A 136 35.33 -17.68 7.97
CA CYS A 136 35.95 -16.48 7.43
C CYS A 136 37.37 -16.20 7.94
N GLY A 137 37.99 -17.17 8.62
CA GLY A 137 39.33 -17.03 9.19
C GLY A 137 39.36 -16.03 10.37
N GLN A 138 40.41 -15.22 10.43
CA GLN A 138 40.58 -14.23 11.51
C GLN A 138 39.77 -12.95 11.28
N THR A 139 39.20 -12.74 10.09
CA THR A 139 38.48 -11.52 9.74
C THR A 139 37.07 -11.60 10.29
N VAL A 140 36.70 -10.68 11.18
CA VAL A 140 35.32 -10.49 11.61
C VAL A 140 34.61 -9.68 10.51
N LEU A 141 33.63 -10.30 9.87
CA LEU A 141 32.76 -9.64 8.89
C LEU A 141 31.43 -9.32 9.55
N ASN A 142 30.96 -8.10 9.38
CA ASN A 142 29.61 -7.72 9.78
C ASN A 142 28.61 -8.31 8.77
N ASN A 143 27.41 -8.60 9.22
CA ASN A 143 26.32 -8.98 8.33
C ASN A 143 25.91 -7.78 7.50
N ASN A 144 25.60 -8.01 6.22
CA ASN A 144 25.12 -6.95 5.36
C ASN A 144 23.63 -6.70 5.61
N GLU A 145 23.27 -5.52 6.15
CA GLU A 145 21.90 -5.19 6.51
C GLU A 145 20.94 -5.17 5.28
N GLN A 146 21.42 -4.76 4.13
CA GLN A 146 20.60 -4.76 2.91
C GLN A 146 20.34 -6.18 2.40
N GLY A 147 21.34 -7.07 2.52
CA GLY A 147 21.16 -8.48 2.25
C GLY A 147 20.25 -9.16 3.27
N ARG A 148 20.37 -8.78 4.56
CA ARG A 148 19.53 -9.33 5.64
C ARG A 148 18.05 -9.05 5.43
N THR A 149 17.71 -7.92 4.83
CA THR A 149 16.32 -7.52 4.55
C THR A 149 15.78 -8.03 3.21
N ALA A 150 16.56 -8.76 2.44
CA ALA A 150 16.10 -9.29 1.15
C ALA A 150 14.98 -10.32 1.32
N GLY A 151 14.03 -10.34 0.40
CA GLY A 151 12.98 -11.37 0.35
C GLY A 151 11.74 -11.09 1.19
N TYR A 152 11.59 -9.93 1.80
CA TYR A 152 10.39 -9.61 2.56
C TYR A 152 9.11 -10.00 1.83
N GLY A 153 8.16 -10.52 2.60
CA GLY A 153 6.79 -10.66 2.15
C GLY A 153 6.13 -9.31 1.87
N ILE A 154 5.28 -9.27 0.88
CA ILE A 154 4.47 -8.09 0.57
C ILE A 154 3.02 -8.46 0.30
N ASN A 155 2.12 -7.59 0.71
CA ASN A 155 0.74 -7.67 0.31
C ASN A 155 0.56 -6.94 -1.04
N ILE A 156 0.09 -7.67 -2.06
CA ILE A 156 -0.07 -7.11 -3.40
C ILE A 156 -1.09 -5.98 -3.47
N LEU A 157 -2.07 -5.95 -2.57
CA LEU A 157 -3.13 -4.95 -2.55
C LEU A 157 -2.66 -3.58 -2.02
N GLY A 158 -1.56 -3.49 -1.29
CA GLY A 158 -1.10 -2.25 -0.70
C GLY A 158 0.42 -2.07 -0.73
N ALA A 159 1.15 -3.06 -1.25
CA ALA A 159 2.62 -3.08 -1.21
C ALA A 159 3.22 -2.95 0.20
N ASP A 160 2.43 -3.23 1.23
CA ASP A 160 2.90 -3.17 2.60
C ASP A 160 3.84 -4.34 2.91
N PRO A 161 4.99 -4.09 3.55
CA PRO A 161 5.91 -5.15 3.94
C PRO A 161 5.25 -6.06 4.99
N ARG A 162 5.54 -7.35 4.87
CA ARG A 162 5.11 -8.41 5.78
C ARG A 162 6.35 -9.12 6.36
N MET A 163 6.13 -10.16 7.16
CA MET A 163 7.21 -10.95 7.73
C MET A 163 8.10 -11.53 6.63
N ASN A 164 9.38 -11.65 6.93
CA ASN A 164 10.33 -12.24 5.99
C ASN A 164 10.24 -13.78 6.06
N PRO A 165 9.92 -14.47 4.96
CA PRO A 165 9.86 -15.93 4.95
C PRO A 165 11.24 -16.61 4.93
N PHE A 166 12.34 -15.83 4.82
CA PHE A 166 13.69 -16.35 4.64
C PHE A 166 14.54 -16.16 5.90
N ASN A 167 15.41 -17.14 6.17
CA ASN A 167 16.50 -17.00 7.12
C ASN A 167 17.71 -16.35 6.40
N ASN A 168 17.87 -15.04 6.58
CA ASN A 168 18.99 -14.30 6.02
C ASN A 168 20.17 -14.15 7.01
N ASP A 169 20.15 -14.82 8.14
CA ASP A 169 21.29 -15.01 9.01
C ASP A 169 22.03 -16.32 8.71
N TYR A 170 21.55 -17.09 7.75
CA TYR A 170 22.17 -18.31 7.25
C TYR A 170 23.17 -18.03 6.13
N PHE A 171 24.40 -18.55 6.25
CA PHE A 171 25.49 -18.33 5.31
C PHE A 171 25.96 -19.60 4.59
N ASN A 172 25.48 -20.78 4.99
CA ASN A 172 25.91 -22.08 4.47
C ASN A 172 27.45 -22.31 4.56
N GLY A 173 28.08 -21.78 5.63
CA GLY A 173 29.51 -21.87 5.84
C GLY A 173 30.36 -21.12 4.78
N ARG A 174 29.77 -20.15 4.07
CA ARG A 174 30.47 -19.32 3.08
C ARG A 174 30.81 -17.94 3.60
N CYS A 175 31.79 -17.32 2.98
CA CYS A 175 32.26 -15.98 3.27
C CYS A 175 32.13 -15.08 2.03
N ASP A 176 31.01 -15.23 1.31
CA ASP A 176 30.67 -14.29 0.24
C ASP A 176 30.57 -12.88 0.85
N ARG A 177 31.25 -11.93 0.25
CA ARG A 177 31.40 -10.60 0.83
C ARG A 177 31.23 -9.51 -0.21
N VAL A 178 30.72 -8.39 0.22
CA VAL A 178 30.60 -7.17 -0.59
C VAL A 178 31.30 -6.01 0.13
N ARG A 179 31.96 -5.16 -0.63
CA ARG A 179 32.59 -3.96 -0.04
C ARG A 179 31.53 -2.91 0.22
N ASN A 180 31.39 -2.53 1.48
CA ASN A 180 30.49 -1.49 1.90
C ASN A 180 31.10 -0.10 1.56
N PRO A 181 30.43 0.71 0.72
CA PRO A 181 30.98 1.99 0.29
C PRO A 181 31.06 3.02 1.41
N ASN A 182 30.28 2.88 2.49
CA ASN A 182 30.21 3.88 3.55
C ASN A 182 31.40 3.78 4.52
N ASN A 183 31.77 2.56 4.91
CA ASN A 183 32.85 2.33 5.88
C ASN A 183 34.10 1.68 5.26
N GLN A 184 34.05 1.38 3.95
CA GLN A 184 35.11 0.74 3.18
C GLN A 184 35.46 -0.70 3.66
N ASN A 185 34.75 -1.24 4.62
CA ASN A 185 34.89 -2.60 5.09
C ASN A 185 34.16 -3.58 4.20
N TYR A 186 34.43 -4.88 4.39
CA TYR A 186 33.66 -5.92 3.75
C TYR A 186 32.59 -6.43 4.69
N ASP A 187 31.33 -6.47 4.19
CA ASP A 187 30.21 -7.10 4.85
C ASP A 187 30.00 -8.51 4.26
N ARG A 188 29.51 -9.43 5.09
CA ARG A 188 29.18 -10.79 4.68
C ARG A 188 27.77 -10.85 4.09
N LEU A 189 27.65 -11.53 2.95
CA LEU A 189 26.35 -11.71 2.27
C LEU A 189 25.66 -12.97 2.77
N PRO A 190 24.35 -12.88 3.08
CA PRO A 190 23.52 -14.05 3.36
C PRO A 190 23.49 -15.04 2.18
N TRP A 191 23.33 -16.32 2.50
CA TRP A 191 23.21 -17.37 1.49
C TRP A 191 22.12 -17.09 0.45
N ASN A 192 20.95 -16.60 0.88
CA ASN A 192 19.82 -16.33 0.00
C ASN A 192 20.09 -15.24 -1.03
N VAL A 193 21.05 -14.35 -0.80
CA VAL A 193 21.40 -13.24 -1.70
C VAL A 193 22.50 -13.70 -2.66
N GLY A 194 22.16 -13.82 -3.92
CA GLY A 194 23.12 -14.21 -4.97
C GLY A 194 23.99 -13.06 -5.42
N VAL A 195 23.44 -11.86 -5.51
CA VAL A 195 24.12 -10.64 -5.94
C VAL A 195 23.60 -9.46 -5.13
N LEU A 196 24.50 -8.60 -4.68
CA LEU A 196 24.20 -7.31 -4.12
C LEU A 196 25.19 -6.29 -4.70
N ASN A 197 24.64 -5.28 -5.34
CA ASN A 197 25.41 -4.18 -5.93
C ASN A 197 25.05 -2.88 -5.20
N TYR A 198 26.06 -2.16 -4.74
CA TYR A 198 25.89 -0.80 -4.29
C TYR A 198 25.89 0.16 -5.48
N GLU A 199 24.83 0.89 -5.62
CA GLU A 199 24.64 1.88 -6.66
C GLU A 199 23.83 3.04 -6.07
N THR A 200 24.52 4.09 -5.69
CA THR A 200 23.84 5.27 -5.12
C THR A 200 23.25 6.10 -6.24
N LEU A 201 21.94 6.15 -6.28
CA LEU A 201 21.16 6.97 -7.19
C LEU A 201 20.23 7.87 -6.40
N VAL A 202 20.37 9.17 -6.58
CA VAL A 202 19.49 10.16 -5.96
C VAL A 202 18.53 10.69 -7.00
N GLU A 203 17.26 10.48 -6.78
CA GLU A 203 16.18 10.96 -7.63
C GLU A 203 15.27 11.89 -6.82
N GLU A 204 14.99 13.06 -7.36
CA GLU A 204 13.99 13.96 -6.82
C GLU A 204 13.00 14.33 -7.90
N THR A 205 11.73 14.17 -7.60
CA THR A 205 10.64 14.56 -8.49
C THR A 205 9.76 15.59 -7.79
N VAL A 206 9.82 16.82 -8.26
CA VAL A 206 8.89 17.87 -7.86
C VAL A 206 7.74 17.87 -8.84
N SER A 207 6.51 17.84 -8.35
CA SER A 207 5.33 17.95 -9.20
C SER A 207 5.43 19.25 -10.00
N ARG A 208 5.24 19.15 -11.32
CA ARG A 208 5.19 20.32 -12.20
C ARG A 208 3.86 21.05 -12.14
N GLU A 209 2.87 20.43 -11.51
CA GLU A 209 1.52 20.93 -11.42
C GLU A 209 1.13 21.10 -9.95
N ILE A 210 0.47 22.19 -9.67
CA ILE A 210 -0.25 22.35 -8.42
C ILE A 210 -1.58 21.64 -8.61
N TYR A 211 -1.82 20.63 -7.78
CA TYR A 211 -3.12 19.98 -7.75
C TYR A 211 -4.11 20.94 -7.10
N GLU A 212 -4.97 21.55 -7.91
CA GLU A 212 -6.03 22.44 -7.39
C GLU A 212 -7.04 21.67 -6.52
N ASN A 213 -6.94 20.33 -6.54
CA ASN A 213 -7.86 19.45 -5.84
C ASN A 213 -7.21 18.17 -5.33
N THR A 214 -7.78 17.67 -4.25
CA THR A 214 -7.38 16.40 -3.65
C THR A 214 -7.65 15.20 -4.54
N HIS A 215 -8.66 15.25 -5.41
CA HIS A 215 -9.01 14.13 -6.29
C HIS A 215 -7.86 13.75 -7.23
N SER A 216 -7.30 14.72 -7.94
CA SER A 216 -6.19 14.47 -8.87
C SER A 216 -4.95 13.99 -8.14
N LEU A 217 -4.65 14.58 -6.99
CA LEU A 217 -3.54 14.19 -6.14
C LEU A 217 -3.71 12.75 -5.63
N LEU A 218 -4.85 12.43 -5.02
CA LEU A 218 -5.13 11.11 -4.45
C LEU A 218 -5.14 10.03 -5.54
N LYS A 219 -5.70 10.33 -6.71
CA LYS A 219 -5.65 9.41 -7.86
C LYS A 219 -4.22 9.06 -8.25
N THR A 220 -3.33 10.07 -8.32
CA THR A 220 -1.91 9.86 -8.63
C THR A 220 -1.22 9.06 -7.52
N MET A 221 -1.48 9.38 -6.24
CA MET A 221 -0.90 8.66 -5.11
C MET A 221 -1.34 7.18 -5.08
N ILE A 222 -2.60 6.91 -5.42
CA ILE A 222 -3.14 5.56 -5.53
C ILE A 222 -2.47 4.80 -6.67
N GLN A 223 -2.34 5.43 -7.85
CA GLN A 223 -1.69 4.81 -9.01
C GLN A 223 -0.23 4.45 -8.74
N ASP A 224 0.50 5.28 -8.00
CA ASP A 224 1.89 5.03 -7.63
C ASP A 224 2.07 3.80 -6.72
N LYS A 225 1.06 3.47 -5.91
CA LYS A 225 1.09 2.33 -4.99
C LYS A 225 0.52 1.04 -5.59
N THR A 226 -0.09 1.11 -6.77
CA THR A 226 -0.67 -0.06 -7.42
C THR A 226 0.45 -0.86 -8.11
N PHE A 227 0.67 -2.10 -7.69
CA PHE A 227 1.55 -3.01 -8.40
C PHE A 227 0.92 -3.39 -9.75
N LYS A 228 1.68 -3.19 -10.83
CA LYS A 228 1.36 -3.77 -12.12
C LYS A 228 1.73 -5.25 -12.07
N LEU A 229 0.74 -6.09 -11.87
CA LEU A 229 0.92 -7.54 -12.01
C LEU A 229 1.18 -7.87 -13.48
N ASP A 230 2.37 -8.39 -13.74
CA ASP A 230 2.69 -8.91 -15.06
C ASP A 230 1.86 -10.15 -15.38
N ALA A 231 1.66 -10.35 -16.69
CA ALA A 231 0.68 -11.23 -17.33
C ALA A 231 0.76 -12.74 -17.03
N GLY A 232 1.56 -13.16 -16.06
CA GLY A 232 1.65 -14.56 -15.60
C GLY A 232 0.63 -14.94 -14.53
N PHE A 233 -0.05 -13.97 -13.95
CA PHE A 233 -1.09 -14.19 -12.96
C PHE A 233 -2.46 -13.94 -13.58
N ASN A 234 -3.38 -14.90 -13.44
CA ASN A 234 -4.78 -14.76 -13.86
C ASN A 234 -5.58 -13.74 -13.00
N VAL A 235 -4.91 -12.94 -12.20
CA VAL A 235 -5.49 -11.80 -11.48
C VAL A 235 -5.07 -10.54 -12.22
N LYS A 236 -5.74 -10.25 -13.33
CA LYS A 236 -5.65 -8.92 -13.95
C LYS A 236 -6.36 -7.93 -13.02
N LEU A 237 -5.58 -7.25 -12.18
CA LEU A 237 -6.05 -6.01 -11.58
C LEU A 237 -6.17 -5.01 -12.73
N SER A 238 -7.40 -4.68 -13.10
CA SER A 238 -7.63 -3.66 -14.11
C SER A 238 -7.06 -2.33 -13.61
N PRO A 239 -6.33 -1.56 -14.44
CA PRO A 239 -5.84 -0.23 -14.07
C PRO A 239 -6.97 0.74 -13.66
N SER A 240 -8.21 0.41 -14.03
CA SER A 240 -9.41 1.16 -13.69
C SER A 240 -10.08 0.75 -12.37
N GLU A 241 -9.60 -0.30 -11.72
CA GLU A 241 -10.16 -0.80 -10.45
C GLU A 241 -9.07 -0.73 -9.37
N PRO A 242 -8.93 0.42 -8.68
CA PRO A 242 -8.07 0.49 -7.52
C PRO A 242 -8.71 -0.27 -6.35
N SER A 243 -8.44 -1.56 -6.26
CA SER A 243 -8.73 -2.33 -5.07
C SER A 243 -7.56 -2.19 -4.11
N MET A 244 -7.73 -1.37 -3.07
CA MET A 244 -6.68 -1.11 -2.10
C MET A 244 -7.27 -1.19 -0.71
N SER A 245 -6.91 -2.26 -0.01
CA SER A 245 -7.39 -2.51 1.35
C SER A 245 -6.68 -1.68 2.43
N ASN A 246 -5.52 -1.08 2.14
CA ASN A 246 -4.75 -0.36 3.13
C ASN A 246 -4.02 0.86 2.55
N LEU A 247 -4.78 1.86 2.12
CA LEU A 247 -4.29 3.21 1.90
C LEU A 247 -4.28 3.97 3.24
N SER A 248 -3.56 3.44 4.22
CA SER A 248 -3.34 4.11 5.50
C SER A 248 -2.19 5.12 5.42
N GLY A 249 -2.04 5.96 6.40
CA GLY A 249 -0.96 6.94 6.50
C GLY A 249 -1.17 8.16 5.63
N THR A 250 -0.19 8.50 4.78
CA THR A 250 -0.19 9.77 4.01
C THR A 250 -1.45 10.02 3.19
N ILE A 251 -2.05 8.97 2.59
CA ILE A 251 -3.28 9.11 1.82
C ILE A 251 -4.46 9.40 2.74
N GLY A 252 -4.56 8.74 3.89
CA GLY A 252 -5.57 9.02 4.91
C GLY A 252 -5.48 10.46 5.39
N GLU A 253 -4.28 10.94 5.74
CA GLU A 253 -4.05 12.33 6.16
C GLU A 253 -4.43 13.34 5.06
N VAL A 254 -4.06 13.09 3.79
CA VAL A 254 -4.45 13.96 2.67
C VAL A 254 -5.97 13.97 2.47
N THR A 255 -6.64 12.83 2.66
CA THR A 255 -8.10 12.73 2.53
C THR A 255 -8.83 13.61 3.55
N GLU A 256 -8.29 13.83 4.75
CA GLU A 256 -8.85 14.74 5.75
C GLU A 256 -8.96 16.18 5.24
N TYR A 257 -8.07 16.60 4.32
CA TYR A 257 -8.07 17.93 3.72
C TYR A 257 -9.05 18.09 2.56
N THR A 258 -9.72 17.02 2.10
CA THR A 258 -10.69 17.09 0.99
C THR A 258 -11.88 18.00 1.31
N THR A 259 -12.22 18.14 2.59
CA THR A 259 -13.36 18.92 3.06
C THR A 259 -13.02 20.40 3.29
N ILE A 260 -11.73 20.77 3.28
CA ILE A 260 -11.29 22.13 3.55
C ILE A 260 -11.30 22.94 2.25
N LYS A 261 -12.08 24.03 2.24
CA LYS A 261 -12.19 24.96 1.10
C LYS A 261 -10.88 25.72 0.87
N ASN A 262 -10.62 26.12 -0.38
CA ASN A 262 -9.51 26.98 -0.79
C ASN A 262 -8.10 26.39 -0.53
N LYS A 263 -7.96 25.07 -0.65
CA LYS A 263 -6.65 24.40 -0.60
C LYS A 263 -6.22 23.92 -1.99
N SER A 264 -4.94 24.00 -2.24
CA SER A 264 -4.27 23.34 -3.34
C SER A 264 -3.09 22.51 -2.80
N PHE A 265 -2.55 21.66 -3.62
CA PHE A 265 -1.57 20.69 -3.16
C PHE A 265 -0.39 20.65 -4.12
N MET A 266 0.81 20.51 -3.57
CA MET A 266 2.00 20.25 -4.34
C MET A 266 2.72 19.04 -3.75
N ARG A 267 3.14 18.12 -4.59
CA ARG A 267 3.80 16.88 -4.16
C ARG A 267 5.27 16.89 -4.54
N VAL A 268 6.11 16.53 -3.59
CA VAL A 268 7.54 16.35 -3.79
C VAL A 268 7.94 14.96 -3.34
N LYS A 269 8.56 14.20 -4.22
CA LYS A 269 9.09 12.86 -3.91
C LYS A 269 10.59 12.88 -4.08
N GLY A 270 11.31 12.31 -3.12
CA GLY A 270 12.73 12.06 -3.25
C GLY A 270 13.05 10.63 -2.90
N ARG A 271 13.98 10.06 -3.64
CA ARG A 271 14.43 8.69 -3.47
C ARG A 271 15.96 8.65 -3.48
N VAL A 272 16.51 7.96 -2.51
CA VAL A 272 17.91 7.60 -2.45
C VAL A 272 18.02 6.10 -2.56
N GLN A 273 18.31 5.57 -3.74
CA GLN A 273 18.62 4.17 -3.93
C GLN A 273 20.07 3.95 -3.48
N MET A 274 20.31 2.93 -2.68
CA MET A 274 21.65 2.61 -2.20
C MET A 274 22.17 1.28 -2.74
N SER A 275 21.28 0.34 -3.01
CA SER A 275 21.68 -0.94 -3.56
C SER A 275 20.58 -1.62 -4.36
N THR A 276 21.01 -2.59 -5.15
CA THR A 276 20.15 -3.57 -5.79
C THR A 276 20.55 -4.95 -5.30
N TYR A 277 19.59 -5.78 -4.98
CA TYR A 277 19.83 -7.17 -4.62
C TYR A 277 19.07 -8.12 -5.53
N ARG A 278 19.63 -9.30 -5.67
CA ARG A 278 19.01 -10.42 -6.37
C ARG A 278 19.18 -11.69 -5.54
N MET A 279 18.05 -12.31 -5.20
CA MET A 279 18.08 -13.58 -4.49
C MET A 279 18.49 -14.72 -5.39
N ARG A 280 18.99 -15.80 -4.79
CA ARG A 280 19.28 -17.05 -5.51
C ARG A 280 17.98 -17.62 -6.08
N SER A 281 18.10 -18.35 -7.18
CA SER A 281 16.95 -19.00 -7.81
C SER A 281 16.68 -20.41 -7.27
N ARG A 282 17.61 -20.98 -6.52
CA ARG A 282 17.56 -22.36 -6.01
C ARG A 282 18.13 -22.43 -4.60
N GLU A 283 17.75 -23.46 -3.86
CA GLU A 283 18.26 -23.76 -2.52
C GLU A 283 18.11 -22.59 -1.56
N LEU A 284 16.98 -21.88 -1.64
CA LEU A 284 16.66 -20.80 -0.71
C LEU A 284 16.47 -21.38 0.70
N GLN A 285 17.07 -20.70 1.67
CA GLN A 285 16.93 -21.05 3.08
C GLN A 285 15.75 -20.29 3.66
N LEU A 286 14.69 -21.02 3.96
CA LEU A 286 13.48 -20.48 4.60
C LEU A 286 13.66 -20.43 6.11
N ALA A 287 12.99 -19.46 6.75
CA ALA A 287 12.93 -19.35 8.20
C ALA A 287 12.14 -20.52 8.81
N ASP A 288 12.60 -21.01 9.95
CA ASP A 288 11.98 -22.16 10.63
C ASP A 288 10.54 -21.84 11.06
N GLU A 289 10.29 -20.61 11.49
CA GLU A 289 8.95 -20.14 11.83
C GLU A 289 8.01 -20.15 10.61
N PHE A 290 8.49 -19.68 9.46
CA PHE A 290 7.71 -19.73 8.21
C PHE A 290 7.37 -21.17 7.82
N LEU A 291 8.34 -22.07 7.88
CA LEU A 291 8.14 -23.49 7.59
C LEU A 291 7.13 -24.12 8.54
N LYS A 292 7.21 -23.82 9.84
CA LYS A 292 6.28 -24.31 10.86
C LYS A 292 4.85 -23.81 10.58
N HIS A 293 4.68 -22.53 10.28
CA HIS A 293 3.37 -21.97 9.93
C HIS A 293 2.83 -22.57 8.63
N LEU A 294 3.69 -22.76 7.62
CA LEU A 294 3.32 -23.39 6.36
C LEU A 294 2.86 -24.86 6.57
N GLN A 295 3.57 -25.62 7.42
CA GLN A 295 3.19 -26.99 7.79
C GLN A 295 1.87 -27.05 8.55
N SER A 296 1.56 -26.04 9.34
CA SER A 296 0.31 -25.96 10.11
C SER A 296 -0.93 -25.64 9.26
N LEU A 297 -0.75 -25.22 8.00
CA LEU A 297 -1.86 -24.97 7.10
C LEU A 297 -2.64 -26.28 6.83
N PRO A 298 -3.97 -26.28 6.98
CA PRO A 298 -4.77 -27.48 6.76
C PRO A 298 -4.74 -27.89 5.28
N VAL A 299 -4.73 -29.19 5.02
CA VAL A 299 -4.81 -29.75 3.66
C VAL A 299 -6.16 -29.42 3.01
N GLN A 300 -7.24 -29.45 3.81
CA GLN A 300 -8.52 -28.96 3.37
C GLN A 300 -8.53 -27.43 3.45
N TYR A 301 -8.87 -26.77 2.34
CA TYR A 301 -8.92 -25.31 2.30
C TYR A 301 -9.88 -24.73 3.34
N GLU A 302 -9.34 -23.87 4.21
CA GLU A 302 -10.10 -23.08 5.17
C GLU A 302 -9.67 -21.62 5.04
N LYS A 303 -10.60 -20.78 4.58
CA LYS A 303 -10.33 -19.39 4.20
C LYS A 303 -9.68 -18.58 5.32
N GLY A 304 -10.17 -18.70 6.55
CA GLY A 304 -9.70 -17.88 7.67
C GLY A 304 -8.24 -18.10 8.01
N ILE A 305 -7.79 -19.36 8.02
CA ILE A 305 -6.39 -19.72 8.33
C ILE A 305 -5.45 -19.30 7.19
N TYR A 306 -5.86 -19.57 5.95
CA TYR A 306 -5.06 -19.17 4.80
C TYR A 306 -4.95 -17.65 4.68
N PHE A 307 -6.01 -16.90 5.00
CA PHE A 307 -5.96 -15.44 5.03
C PHE A 307 -5.05 -14.91 6.14
N ALA A 308 -5.10 -15.51 7.33
CA ALA A 308 -4.18 -15.15 8.42
C ALA A 308 -2.71 -15.36 7.99
N PHE A 309 -2.41 -16.48 7.34
CA PHE A 309 -1.07 -16.72 6.79
C PHE A 309 -0.65 -15.65 5.75
N LEU A 310 -1.57 -15.24 4.87
CA LEU A 310 -1.29 -14.17 3.90
C LEU A 310 -1.17 -12.78 4.56
N GLU A 311 -1.83 -12.54 5.68
CA GLU A 311 -1.65 -11.31 6.47
C GLU A 311 -0.28 -11.27 7.14
N ASP A 312 0.23 -12.40 7.61
CA ASP A 312 1.55 -12.49 8.24
C ASP A 312 2.69 -12.40 7.23
N TYR A 313 2.65 -13.19 6.16
CA TYR A 313 3.77 -13.34 5.21
C TYR A 313 3.56 -12.66 3.87
N GLY A 314 2.37 -12.10 3.62
CA GLY A 314 2.03 -11.50 2.34
C GLY A 314 1.54 -12.49 1.30
N THR A 315 1.01 -11.94 0.21
CA THR A 315 0.61 -12.71 -0.98
C THR A 315 1.79 -13.09 -1.86
N HIS A 316 2.87 -12.31 -1.77
CA HIS A 316 4.09 -12.41 -2.56
C HIS A 316 5.30 -12.13 -1.69
N TYR A 317 6.49 -12.48 -2.19
CA TYR A 317 7.77 -12.10 -1.62
C TYR A 317 8.63 -11.35 -2.64
N THR A 318 9.59 -10.58 -2.17
CA THR A 318 10.39 -9.67 -2.99
C THR A 318 11.70 -10.36 -3.43
N LYS A 319 11.69 -11.01 -4.59
CA LYS A 319 12.82 -11.79 -5.09
C LYS A 319 14.02 -10.94 -5.51
N ASN A 320 13.75 -9.87 -6.24
CA ASN A 320 14.75 -8.89 -6.63
C ASN A 320 14.27 -7.53 -6.16
N GLY A 321 15.18 -6.69 -5.71
CA GLY A 321 14.74 -5.42 -5.18
C GLY A 321 15.81 -4.34 -5.22
N LYS A 322 15.33 -3.12 -5.08
CA LYS A 322 16.12 -1.92 -4.85
C LYS A 322 15.86 -1.45 -3.45
N SER A 323 16.92 -1.21 -2.69
CA SER A 323 16.83 -0.73 -1.32
C SER A 323 17.44 0.64 -1.15
N GLY A 324 16.93 1.37 -0.16
CA GLY A 324 17.37 2.73 0.12
C GLY A 324 16.39 3.48 1.00
N GLY A 325 16.17 4.75 0.73
CA GLY A 325 15.20 5.60 1.41
C GLY A 325 14.34 6.39 0.43
N GLU A 326 13.12 6.69 0.85
CA GLU A 326 12.18 7.49 0.09
C GLU A 326 11.45 8.45 1.01
N TYR A 327 11.23 9.67 0.55
CA TYR A 327 10.29 10.59 1.18
C TYR A 327 9.24 11.06 0.17
N ASP A 328 8.03 11.30 0.68
CA ASP A 328 6.89 11.78 -0.08
C ASP A 328 6.23 12.91 0.72
N LEU A 329 6.33 14.12 0.21
CA LEU A 329 5.87 15.34 0.85
C LEU A 329 4.68 15.89 0.07
N VAL A 330 3.58 16.13 0.77
CA VAL A 330 2.41 16.81 0.21
C VAL A 330 2.26 18.15 0.93
N TYR A 331 2.56 19.21 0.22
CA TYR A 331 2.36 20.57 0.68
C TYR A 331 0.89 20.94 0.52
N VAL A 332 0.25 21.29 1.62
CA VAL A 332 -1.12 21.85 1.65
C VAL A 332 -1.00 23.36 1.56
N LEU A 333 -1.48 23.94 0.48
CA LEU A 333 -1.31 25.35 0.14
C LEU A 333 -2.61 26.12 0.36
N ASN A 334 -2.49 27.34 0.87
CA ASN A 334 -3.61 28.26 1.06
C ASN A 334 -3.81 29.12 -0.19
N GLN A 335 -4.84 28.83 -0.97
CA GLN A 335 -5.13 29.55 -2.21
C GLN A 335 -5.45 31.05 -1.99
N ASP A 336 -6.07 31.40 -0.87
CA ASP A 336 -6.42 32.81 -0.59
C ASP A 336 -5.15 33.61 -0.32
N THR A 337 -4.20 33.05 0.43
CA THR A 337 -2.92 33.69 0.71
C THR A 337 -2.08 33.81 -0.57
N ILE A 338 -2.08 32.79 -1.45
CA ILE A 338 -1.42 32.82 -2.74
C ILE A 338 -1.95 33.98 -3.59
N LYS A 339 -3.27 34.12 -3.68
CA LYS A 339 -3.93 35.21 -4.43
C LYS A 339 -3.64 36.58 -3.82
N THR A 340 -3.70 36.72 -2.51
CA THR A 340 -3.44 37.99 -1.80
C THR A 340 -2.00 38.44 -1.99
N LYS A 341 -1.03 37.51 -1.92
CA LYS A 341 0.40 37.79 -2.14
C LYS A 341 0.79 37.83 -3.62
N GLN A 342 -0.15 37.61 -4.54
CA GLN A 342 0.07 37.57 -6.00
C GLN A 342 1.21 36.63 -6.41
N ILE A 343 1.36 35.50 -5.71
CA ILE A 343 2.39 34.50 -5.98
C ILE A 343 1.96 33.67 -7.19
N THR A 344 2.83 33.59 -8.20
CA THR A 344 2.58 32.74 -9.36
C THR A 344 2.87 31.27 -9.01
N GLU A 345 2.20 30.36 -9.67
CA GLU A 345 2.43 28.92 -9.56
C GLU A 345 3.91 28.56 -9.79
N ARG A 346 4.51 29.16 -10.82
CA ARG A 346 5.93 28.99 -11.15
C ARG A 346 6.84 29.46 -10.01
N THR A 347 6.56 30.61 -9.41
CA THR A 347 7.33 31.15 -8.27
C THR A 347 7.23 30.22 -7.07
N LEU A 348 6.03 29.71 -6.78
CA LEU A 348 5.79 28.79 -5.69
C LEU A 348 6.55 27.46 -5.87
N GLN A 349 6.51 26.88 -7.07
CA GLN A 349 7.27 25.69 -7.41
C GLN A 349 8.79 25.92 -7.27
N GLN A 350 9.28 27.07 -7.72
CA GLN A 350 10.70 27.42 -7.61
C GLN A 350 11.11 27.63 -6.14
N CYS A 351 10.27 28.24 -5.32
CA CYS A 351 10.55 28.44 -3.90
C CYS A 351 10.59 27.11 -3.13
N ILE A 352 9.63 26.23 -3.36
CA ILE A 352 9.61 24.90 -2.74
C ILE A 352 10.83 24.09 -3.21
N LYS A 353 11.12 24.08 -4.50
CA LYS A 353 12.31 23.44 -5.05
C LYS A 353 13.59 24.01 -4.48
N ALA A 354 13.72 25.33 -4.37
CA ALA A 354 14.89 25.97 -3.80
C ALA A 354 15.05 25.64 -2.31
N GLY A 355 13.95 25.56 -1.54
CA GLY A 355 13.97 25.14 -0.14
C GLY A 355 14.44 23.70 0.07
N ILE A 356 14.23 22.84 -0.94
CA ILE A 356 14.70 21.46 -0.93
C ILE A 356 16.11 21.36 -1.52
N THR A 357 16.38 22.01 -2.68
CA THR A 357 17.63 21.86 -3.44
C THR A 357 18.76 22.83 -3.04
N ALA A 358 18.44 24.00 -2.47
CA ALA A 358 19.48 24.90 -1.94
C ALA A 358 20.29 24.24 -0.82
N ASP A 359 19.71 23.23 -0.20
CA ASP A 359 20.32 22.45 0.85
C ASP A 359 20.92 21.12 0.36
N PHE A 360 20.68 20.71 -0.89
CA PHE A 360 21.28 19.51 -1.50
C PHE A 360 22.63 19.81 -2.17
N GLY A 361 23.55 20.44 -1.47
CA GLY A 361 24.93 20.57 -1.96
C GLY A 361 25.54 19.18 -2.21
N VAL A 362 25.80 18.85 -3.46
CA VAL A 362 26.54 17.63 -3.81
C VAL A 362 27.93 17.74 -3.15
N PRO A 363 28.35 16.78 -2.31
CA PRO A 363 29.68 16.82 -1.73
C PRO A 363 30.73 16.86 -2.85
N GLY A 364 31.51 17.95 -2.94
CA GLY A 364 32.57 18.13 -3.91
C GLY A 364 32.29 19.13 -5.04
N VAL A 365 31.11 19.74 -5.10
CA VAL A 365 30.85 20.87 -5.97
C VAL A 365 30.73 22.13 -5.11
N ASP A 366 31.73 22.96 -5.15
CA ASP A 366 31.72 24.29 -4.54
C ASP A 366 30.73 25.16 -5.32
N VAL A 367 29.46 25.19 -4.86
CA VAL A 367 28.42 26.05 -5.44
C VAL A 367 28.51 27.44 -4.82
N SER A 368 29.66 28.10 -4.97
CA SER A 368 29.80 29.53 -4.73
C SER A 368 29.17 30.38 -5.84
N GLY A 369 28.58 29.76 -6.84
CA GLY A 369 27.71 30.40 -7.81
C GLY A 369 26.26 30.30 -7.37
N HIS A 370 25.82 31.19 -6.51
CA HIS A 370 24.42 31.38 -6.19
C HIS A 370 23.61 31.72 -7.44
N VAL A 371 23.15 30.72 -8.16
CA VAL A 371 22.01 30.90 -9.06
C VAL A 371 20.81 31.06 -8.15
N LYS A 372 20.51 32.27 -7.73
CA LYS A 372 19.23 32.60 -7.14
C LYS A 372 18.18 32.15 -8.15
N PRO A 373 17.26 31.24 -7.80
CA PRO A 373 16.19 30.90 -8.71
C PRO A 373 15.45 32.19 -9.04
N GLU A 374 15.37 32.54 -10.32
CA GLU A 374 14.58 33.69 -10.73
C GLU A 374 13.17 33.55 -10.16
N GLY A 375 12.80 34.46 -9.24
CA GLY A 375 11.46 34.53 -8.68
C GLY A 375 11.29 34.03 -7.24
N CYS A 376 12.30 33.46 -6.57
CA CYS A 376 12.23 33.18 -5.13
C CYS A 376 13.39 33.82 -4.39
N ASN A 377 13.12 34.92 -3.68
CA ASN A 377 14.13 35.64 -2.91
C ASN A 377 14.49 34.94 -1.60
N ASN A 378 13.51 34.31 -0.97
CA ASN A 378 13.69 33.57 0.28
C ASN A 378 12.65 32.44 0.40
N PRO A 379 13.05 31.17 0.36
CA PRO A 379 12.13 30.04 0.52
C PRO A 379 11.31 30.07 1.83
N LYS A 380 11.84 30.67 2.90
CA LYS A 380 11.16 30.79 4.18
C LYS A 380 9.95 31.72 4.13
N GLU A 381 9.87 32.65 3.15
CA GLU A 381 8.72 33.56 3.02
C GLU A 381 7.40 32.85 2.72
N ILE A 382 7.45 31.66 2.10
CA ILE A 382 6.25 30.85 1.82
C ILE A 382 5.73 30.13 3.05
N THR A 383 6.58 29.89 4.05
CA THR A 383 6.23 29.19 5.29
C THR A 383 5.99 30.13 6.46
N GLN A 384 6.47 31.40 6.38
CA GLN A 384 6.20 32.40 7.40
C GLN A 384 4.77 32.90 7.31
N ALA A 385 4.08 32.91 8.46
CA ALA A 385 2.79 33.55 8.59
C ALA A 385 2.93 35.07 8.39
N ASP A 386 1.97 35.67 7.70
CA ASP A 386 1.84 37.12 7.59
C ASP A 386 1.35 37.73 8.91
N THR A 387 1.11 39.06 8.88
CA THR A 387 0.56 39.80 10.04
C THR A 387 -0.81 39.27 10.47
N ASP A 388 -1.53 38.61 9.60
CA ASP A 388 -2.82 37.98 9.88
C ASP A 388 -2.70 36.50 10.31
N GLY A 389 -1.48 36.01 10.52
CA GLY A 389 -1.22 34.63 10.93
C GLY A 389 -1.39 33.59 9.82
N LYS A 390 -1.46 34.01 8.54
CA LYS A 390 -1.66 33.13 7.40
C LYS A 390 -0.38 32.92 6.61
N ALA A 391 0.02 31.67 6.47
CA ALA A 391 1.12 31.26 5.61
C ALA A 391 0.61 30.74 4.25
N VAL A 392 1.49 30.75 3.24
CA VAL A 392 1.21 30.11 1.95
C VAL A 392 1.14 28.60 2.09
N VAL A 393 2.06 28.01 2.87
CA VAL A 393 2.04 26.60 3.24
C VAL A 393 1.38 26.43 4.60
N ASP A 394 0.23 25.80 4.64
CA ASP A 394 -0.49 25.53 5.90
C ASP A 394 0.08 24.33 6.62
N LYS A 395 0.40 23.28 5.88
CA LYS A 395 0.90 22.02 6.42
C LYS A 395 1.69 21.25 5.37
N VAL A 396 2.60 20.41 5.83
CA VAL A 396 3.29 19.42 5.00
C VAL A 396 2.94 18.03 5.54
N VAL A 397 2.22 17.25 4.74
CA VAL A 397 1.98 15.84 5.04
C VAL A 397 3.24 15.07 4.60
N THR A 398 3.86 14.37 5.53
CA THR A 398 5.19 13.81 5.35
C THR A 398 5.17 12.29 5.52
N SER A 399 5.65 11.58 4.52
CA SER A 399 5.95 10.14 4.60
C SER A 399 7.44 9.94 4.37
N VAL A 400 8.09 9.21 5.28
CA VAL A 400 9.52 8.87 5.18
C VAL A 400 9.65 7.36 5.30
N LYS A 401 10.35 6.72 4.38
CA LYS A 401 10.69 5.30 4.40
C LYS A 401 12.20 5.13 4.37
N GLY A 402 12.72 4.20 5.14
CA GLY A 402 14.15 4.01 5.32
C GLY A 402 14.80 5.08 6.19
N GLY A 403 16.00 4.81 6.64
CA GLY A 403 16.68 5.54 7.69
C GLY A 403 16.28 5.07 9.08
N ASN A 404 17.11 5.38 10.07
CA ASN A 404 16.78 5.04 11.45
C ASN A 404 15.62 5.91 11.98
N MET A 405 14.94 5.45 13.02
CA MET A 405 13.77 6.11 13.58
C MET A 405 14.07 7.57 13.99
N GLU A 406 15.23 7.81 14.61
CA GLU A 406 15.61 9.14 15.09
C GLU A 406 15.72 10.15 13.95
N SER A 407 16.40 9.78 12.87
CA SER A 407 16.56 10.64 11.69
C SER A 407 15.25 10.89 10.95
N ALA A 408 14.40 9.86 10.84
CA ALA A 408 13.09 9.99 10.20
C ALA A 408 12.15 10.90 11.01
N VAL A 409 12.16 10.78 12.34
CA VAL A 409 11.39 11.65 13.25
C VAL A 409 11.90 13.09 13.20
N ALA A 410 13.23 13.28 13.21
CA ALA A 410 13.84 14.60 13.08
C ALA A 410 13.47 15.28 11.77
N MET A 411 13.51 14.54 10.66
CA MET A 411 13.10 15.01 9.33
C MET A 411 11.62 15.42 9.30
N ARG A 412 10.74 14.56 9.82
CA ARG A 412 9.30 14.85 9.92
C ARG A 412 9.02 16.06 10.81
N GLY A 413 9.69 16.15 11.96
CA GLY A 413 9.55 17.27 12.89
C GLY A 413 9.98 18.60 12.29
N LYS A 414 11.09 18.60 11.55
CA LYS A 414 11.60 19.80 10.86
C LYS A 414 10.64 20.25 9.77
N LEU A 415 10.19 19.34 8.92
CA LEU A 415 9.23 19.64 7.85
C LEU A 415 7.90 20.17 8.39
N ASN A 416 7.38 19.58 9.47
CA ASN A 416 6.15 20.06 10.09
C ASN A 416 6.30 21.45 10.73
N LYS A 417 7.48 21.77 11.26
CA LYS A 417 7.73 23.05 11.94
C LYS A 417 8.10 24.18 10.99
N GLU A 418 8.96 23.88 10.02
CA GLU A 418 9.56 24.90 9.14
C GLU A 418 9.07 24.82 7.70
N GLY A 419 8.36 23.73 7.33
CA GLY A 419 7.86 23.50 5.97
C GLY A 419 8.96 23.27 4.91
N ILE A 420 10.23 23.32 5.31
CA ILE A 420 11.41 23.22 4.45
C ILE A 420 12.38 22.25 5.09
N MET A 421 13.01 21.41 4.27
CA MET A 421 14.06 20.49 4.70
C MET A 421 15.41 21.18 4.60
N ASP A 422 16.16 21.21 5.70
CA ASP A 422 17.54 21.67 5.67
C ASP A 422 18.52 20.52 5.34
N ILE A 423 19.69 20.90 4.79
CA ILE A 423 20.71 19.95 4.35
C ILE A 423 21.20 19.03 5.47
N GLY A 424 21.34 19.57 6.69
CA GLY A 424 21.84 18.79 7.83
C GLY A 424 20.89 17.66 8.19
N THR A 425 19.58 17.96 8.27
CA THR A 425 18.52 16.98 8.54
C THR A 425 18.44 15.93 7.42
N TYR A 426 18.53 16.36 6.15
CA TYR A 426 18.56 15.43 5.02
C TYR A 426 19.80 14.52 5.07
N GLN A 427 20.98 15.08 5.26
CA GLN A 427 22.22 14.30 5.31
C GLN A 427 22.22 13.31 6.49
N PHE A 428 21.68 13.71 7.65
CA PHE A 428 21.53 12.86 8.79
C PHE A 428 20.64 11.64 8.46
N TRP A 429 19.49 11.90 7.84
CA TRP A 429 18.61 10.83 7.38
C TRP A 429 19.27 9.97 6.29
N ALA A 430 19.84 10.57 5.26
CA ALA A 430 20.44 9.86 4.13
C ALA A 430 21.59 8.93 4.56
N ARG A 431 22.41 9.35 5.53
CA ARG A 431 23.47 8.50 6.10
C ARG A 431 22.91 7.31 6.86
N SER A 432 21.81 7.49 7.58
CA SER A 432 21.19 6.43 8.37
C SER A 432 20.49 5.35 7.53
N ILE A 433 20.25 5.61 6.22
CA ILE A 433 19.64 4.63 5.31
C ILE A 433 20.51 3.37 5.18
N ALA A 434 21.83 3.51 5.27
CA ALA A 434 22.74 2.37 5.16
C ALA A 434 22.50 1.32 6.25
N ASP A 435 22.13 1.77 7.45
CA ASP A 435 21.90 0.92 8.62
C ASP A 435 20.45 0.43 8.71
N ALA A 436 19.52 1.16 8.08
CA ALA A 436 18.09 0.84 8.09
C ALA A 436 17.44 1.11 6.72
N PRO A 437 17.81 0.35 5.68
CA PRO A 437 17.27 0.54 4.35
C PRO A 437 15.82 0.06 4.27
N ALA A 438 15.00 0.76 3.48
CA ALA A 438 13.67 0.31 3.08
C ALA A 438 13.70 -0.26 1.67
N LEU A 439 12.75 -1.13 1.36
CA LEU A 439 12.50 -1.60 0.01
C LEU A 439 11.82 -0.48 -0.78
N LEU A 440 12.45 -0.05 -1.89
CA LEU A 440 11.93 1.01 -2.76
C LEU A 440 11.10 0.45 -3.92
N SER A 441 11.57 -0.63 -4.50
CA SER A 441 10.87 -1.36 -5.56
C SER A 441 11.33 -2.80 -5.59
N SER A 442 10.48 -3.70 -6.05
CA SER A 442 10.78 -5.11 -6.13
C SER A 442 10.10 -5.78 -7.32
N GLU A 443 10.62 -6.93 -7.69
CA GLU A 443 9.93 -7.89 -8.54
C GLU A 443 9.32 -8.95 -7.62
N PRO A 444 8.00 -8.91 -7.41
CA PRO A 444 7.35 -9.85 -6.51
C PRO A 444 7.18 -11.22 -7.17
N GLU A 445 7.40 -12.27 -6.39
CA GLU A 445 6.99 -13.63 -6.74
C GLU A 445 5.97 -14.16 -5.74
N PRO A 446 5.03 -15.01 -6.18
CA PRO A 446 3.99 -15.53 -5.31
C PRO A 446 4.54 -16.32 -4.13
N ILE A 447 3.94 -16.13 -2.95
CA ILE A 447 4.37 -16.80 -1.72
C ILE A 447 4.26 -18.33 -1.81
N TYR A 448 3.32 -18.88 -2.59
CA TYR A 448 3.15 -20.31 -2.75
C TYR A 448 4.33 -20.98 -3.50
N MET A 449 5.17 -20.21 -4.20
CA MET A 449 6.39 -20.73 -4.81
C MET A 449 7.44 -21.17 -3.78
N LEU A 450 7.27 -20.75 -2.53
CA LEU A 450 8.17 -21.11 -1.42
C LEU A 450 7.78 -22.43 -0.74
N VAL A 451 6.69 -23.07 -1.14
CA VAL A 451 6.30 -24.38 -0.59
C VAL A 451 7.32 -25.42 -1.02
N PRO A 452 8.05 -26.06 -0.09
CA PRO A 452 9.03 -27.07 -0.43
C PRO A 452 8.37 -28.28 -1.10
N PRO A 453 8.90 -28.78 -2.23
CA PRO A 453 8.28 -29.90 -2.95
C PRO A 453 8.32 -31.22 -2.18
N ASN A 454 9.24 -31.35 -1.22
CA ASN A 454 9.37 -32.52 -0.34
C ASN A 454 8.48 -32.44 0.92
N MET A 455 7.77 -31.32 1.12
CA MET A 455 6.82 -31.19 2.23
C MET A 455 5.62 -32.12 2.02
N PRO A 456 5.13 -32.81 3.06
CA PRO A 456 3.89 -33.56 2.95
C PRO A 456 2.75 -32.69 2.41
N ASP A 457 1.95 -33.25 1.49
CA ASP A 457 0.82 -32.55 0.87
C ASP A 457 1.15 -31.20 0.21
N SER A 458 2.39 -31.02 -0.26
CA SER A 458 2.88 -29.78 -0.86
C SER A 458 1.97 -29.28 -2.00
N ASN A 459 1.53 -30.17 -2.90
CA ASN A 459 0.65 -29.80 -4.01
C ASN A 459 -0.69 -29.23 -3.53
N ALA A 460 -1.30 -29.85 -2.50
CA ALA A 460 -2.56 -29.35 -1.93
C ALA A 460 -2.36 -27.96 -1.30
N ARG A 461 -1.26 -27.74 -0.58
CA ARG A 461 -0.94 -26.43 0.01
C ARG A 461 -0.68 -25.37 -1.04
N ILE A 462 0.04 -25.71 -2.12
CA ILE A 462 0.27 -24.81 -3.26
C ILE A 462 -1.07 -24.38 -3.88
N GLU A 463 -1.95 -25.33 -4.19
CA GLU A 463 -3.25 -25.01 -4.79
C GLU A 463 -4.15 -24.21 -3.84
N ASN A 464 -4.13 -24.54 -2.54
CA ASN A 464 -4.86 -23.78 -1.54
C ASN A 464 -4.33 -22.36 -1.36
N LEU A 465 -3.00 -22.13 -1.38
CA LEU A 465 -2.40 -20.80 -1.33
C LEU A 465 -2.67 -19.98 -2.60
N LYS A 466 -2.67 -20.61 -3.77
CA LYS A 466 -3.11 -19.96 -5.01
C LYS A 466 -4.56 -19.51 -4.91
N ARG A 467 -5.44 -20.41 -4.46
CA ARG A 467 -6.86 -20.10 -4.22
C ARG A 467 -7.00 -18.98 -3.19
N ALA A 468 -6.28 -19.08 -2.06
CA ALA A 468 -6.32 -18.07 -1.02
C ALA A 468 -5.90 -16.69 -1.53
N THR A 469 -4.85 -16.60 -2.35
CA THR A 469 -4.41 -15.35 -2.95
C THR A 469 -5.49 -14.75 -3.84
N GLN A 470 -6.16 -15.56 -4.66
CA GLN A 470 -7.27 -15.12 -5.50
C GLN A 470 -8.47 -14.66 -4.67
N ASP A 471 -8.86 -15.46 -3.68
CA ASP A 471 -9.97 -15.13 -2.78
C ASP A 471 -9.67 -13.87 -1.96
N TYR A 472 -8.41 -13.66 -1.54
CA TYR A 472 -7.96 -12.48 -0.81
C TYR A 472 -8.09 -11.21 -1.65
N VAL A 473 -7.63 -11.24 -2.89
CA VAL A 473 -7.79 -10.12 -3.83
C VAL A 473 -9.27 -9.84 -4.13
N ALA A 474 -10.08 -10.88 -4.29
CA ALA A 474 -11.50 -10.73 -4.52
C ALA A 474 -12.25 -10.21 -3.28
N GLU A 475 -11.79 -10.58 -2.07
CA GLU A 475 -12.40 -10.13 -0.81
C GLU A 475 -12.32 -8.62 -0.66
N TYR A 476 -11.17 -8.03 -0.94
CA TYR A 476 -10.89 -6.60 -0.77
C TYR A 476 -11.02 -5.81 -2.07
N ASN A 477 -12.08 -6.05 -2.84
CA ASN A 477 -12.31 -5.41 -4.12
C ASN A 477 -13.45 -4.38 -4.03
N VAL A 478 -13.25 -3.23 -4.66
CA VAL A 478 -14.25 -2.14 -4.76
C VAL A 478 -15.54 -2.56 -5.49
N CYS A 479 -15.56 -3.73 -6.14
CA CYS A 479 -16.78 -4.29 -6.72
C CYS A 479 -17.91 -4.48 -5.70
N LYS A 480 -17.58 -4.55 -4.41
CA LYS A 480 -18.57 -4.63 -3.30
C LYS A 480 -19.15 -3.27 -2.89
N CYS A 481 -18.64 -2.18 -3.48
CA CYS A 481 -19.09 -0.82 -3.20
C CYS A 481 -20.15 -0.35 -4.19
N LYS A 482 -20.89 0.71 -3.84
CA LYS A 482 -21.76 1.44 -4.77
C LYS A 482 -20.96 2.47 -5.56
N PRO A 483 -21.39 2.79 -6.81
CA PRO A 483 -20.71 3.77 -7.63
C PRO A 483 -20.75 5.18 -7.02
N CYS A 484 -19.72 5.97 -7.32
CA CYS A 484 -19.71 7.40 -7.06
C CYS A 484 -20.40 8.16 -8.19
N GLN A 485 -21.03 9.31 -7.87
CA GLN A 485 -21.67 10.15 -8.87
C GLN A 485 -20.68 11.15 -9.49
N ASN A 486 -21.08 11.77 -10.60
CA ASN A 486 -20.39 12.89 -11.22
C ASN A 486 -18.88 12.67 -11.46
N GLY A 487 -18.50 11.47 -11.90
CA GLY A 487 -17.11 11.13 -12.21
C GLY A 487 -16.22 10.94 -10.99
N GLY A 488 -16.78 10.81 -9.79
CA GLY A 488 -16.01 10.49 -8.59
C GLY A 488 -15.28 9.15 -8.71
N THR A 489 -14.06 9.09 -8.19
CA THR A 489 -13.26 7.86 -8.17
C THR A 489 -13.56 7.07 -6.90
N LEU A 490 -13.93 5.81 -7.08
CA LEU A 490 -14.20 4.90 -5.99
C LEU A 490 -12.90 4.29 -5.47
N ALA A 491 -12.72 4.28 -4.16
CA ALA A 491 -11.57 3.66 -3.50
C ALA A 491 -12.00 2.93 -2.22
N LEU A 492 -11.20 1.94 -1.82
CA LEU A 492 -11.35 1.25 -0.54
C LEU A 492 -10.25 1.74 0.41
N LEU A 493 -10.64 2.36 1.53
CA LEU A 493 -9.74 2.88 2.55
C LEU A 493 -10.18 2.36 3.92
N GLU A 494 -9.26 1.70 4.62
CA GLU A 494 -9.50 1.17 5.98
C GLU A 494 -10.81 0.36 6.11
N GLY A 495 -11.08 -0.50 5.11
CA GLY A 495 -12.30 -1.32 5.09
C GLY A 495 -13.60 -0.56 4.81
N LYS A 496 -13.51 0.67 4.29
CA LYS A 496 -14.65 1.49 3.87
C LYS A 496 -14.52 1.91 2.41
N CYS A 497 -15.65 1.91 1.71
CA CYS A 497 -15.74 2.51 0.38
C CYS A 497 -15.82 4.03 0.50
N ILE A 498 -14.95 4.74 -0.18
CA ILE A 498 -14.96 6.19 -0.24
C ILE A 498 -15.08 6.67 -1.69
N CYS A 499 -15.73 7.83 -1.87
CA CYS A 499 -15.75 8.53 -3.13
C CYS A 499 -14.80 9.71 -3.08
N ILE A 500 -13.83 9.73 -3.96
CA ILE A 500 -12.92 10.86 -4.17
C ILE A 500 -13.54 11.73 -5.25
N CYS A 501 -14.04 12.90 -4.86
CA CYS A 501 -14.83 13.75 -5.73
C CYS A 501 -13.95 14.67 -6.59
N PRO A 502 -14.31 14.89 -7.89
CA PRO A 502 -13.76 15.99 -8.67
C PRO A 502 -14.06 17.34 -8.01
N ASP A 503 -13.25 18.38 -8.28
CA ASP A 503 -13.24 19.67 -7.61
C ASP A 503 -14.58 20.38 -7.46
N VAL A 504 -15.34 20.29 -8.53
CA VAL A 504 -16.62 21.00 -8.62
C VAL A 504 -17.77 20.20 -8.01
N PHE A 505 -17.47 19.06 -7.40
CA PHE A 505 -18.46 18.20 -6.77
C PHE A 505 -18.09 17.91 -5.31
N GLU A 506 -19.10 17.79 -4.46
CA GLU A 506 -18.96 17.47 -3.04
C GLU A 506 -20.07 16.52 -2.58
N GLY A 507 -19.96 16.06 -1.34
CA GLY A 507 -20.85 15.08 -0.73
C GLY A 507 -20.23 13.68 -0.68
N SER A 508 -20.78 12.81 0.14
CA SER A 508 -20.24 11.47 0.36
C SER A 508 -20.27 10.57 -0.89
N ALA A 509 -21.10 10.89 -1.87
CA ALA A 509 -21.21 10.25 -3.17
C ALA A 509 -20.84 11.17 -4.34
N CYS A 510 -20.28 12.37 -4.08
CA CYS A 510 -20.01 13.41 -5.09
C CYS A 510 -21.30 13.94 -5.76
N GLN A 511 -22.41 13.94 -5.07
CA GLN A 511 -23.73 14.24 -5.66
C GLN A 511 -23.97 15.74 -5.85
N ASN A 512 -23.34 16.62 -5.04
CA ASN A 512 -23.60 18.04 -5.04
C ASN A 512 -22.62 18.80 -5.93
N PHE A 513 -23.16 19.67 -6.80
CA PHE A 513 -22.36 20.59 -7.60
C PHE A 513 -22.04 21.84 -6.81
N LYS A 514 -20.76 22.19 -6.72
CA LYS A 514 -20.23 23.33 -6.00
C LYS A 514 -19.55 24.29 -6.98
N PRO A 515 -20.29 25.30 -7.49
CA PRO A 515 -19.69 26.26 -8.38
C PRO A 515 -18.61 27.08 -7.69
N ASP A 516 -17.50 27.31 -8.37
CA ASP A 516 -16.46 28.25 -7.92
C ASP A 516 -17.02 29.67 -7.98
N LYS A 517 -17.25 30.24 -6.81
CA LYS A 517 -17.81 31.60 -6.67
C LYS A 517 -16.93 32.69 -7.33
N ASN A 518 -15.67 32.39 -7.63
CA ASN A 518 -14.71 33.33 -8.20
C ASN A 518 -14.62 33.28 -9.73
N LYS A 519 -15.27 32.31 -10.39
CA LYS A 519 -15.20 32.15 -11.87
C LYS A 519 -16.48 32.57 -12.61
N GLY A 520 -17.39 33.31 -12.00
CA GLY A 520 -18.67 33.75 -12.60
C GLY A 520 -19.76 32.66 -12.54
N PRO A 521 -20.92 32.85 -13.21
CA PRO A 521 -21.99 31.86 -13.20
C PRO A 521 -21.51 30.58 -13.91
N ALA A 522 -21.07 29.62 -13.10
CA ALA A 522 -20.56 28.34 -13.60
C ALA A 522 -21.74 27.45 -14.02
N THR A 523 -21.75 27.06 -15.28
CA THR A 523 -22.61 25.98 -15.76
C THR A 523 -22.09 24.66 -15.19
N ARG A 524 -22.99 23.82 -14.66
CA ARG A 524 -22.64 22.47 -14.19
C ARG A 524 -21.96 21.71 -15.35
N PRO A 525 -20.72 21.23 -15.20
CA PRO A 525 -20.06 20.52 -16.25
C PRO A 525 -20.79 19.20 -16.56
N THR A 526 -20.88 18.88 -17.83
CA THR A 526 -21.36 17.56 -18.25
C THR A 526 -20.22 16.57 -17.99
N VAL A 527 -20.41 15.67 -17.08
CA VAL A 527 -19.41 14.65 -16.72
C VAL A 527 -20.02 13.28 -17.00
N ASP A 528 -19.23 12.40 -17.58
CA ASP A 528 -19.64 11.02 -17.79
C ASP A 528 -19.95 10.36 -16.44
N GLN A 529 -21.15 9.80 -16.36
CA GLN A 529 -21.55 9.06 -15.16
C GLN A 529 -20.97 7.65 -15.25
N LEU A 530 -20.13 7.31 -14.27
CA LEU A 530 -19.51 5.99 -14.20
C LEU A 530 -20.33 5.08 -13.29
N GLY A 531 -20.68 3.91 -13.80
CA GLY A 531 -21.16 2.80 -12.99
C GLY A 531 -19.98 2.10 -12.29
N ASN A 532 -20.30 1.20 -11.37
CA ASN A 532 -19.31 0.29 -10.78
C ASN A 532 -19.64 -1.16 -11.17
N TRP A 533 -18.62 -1.91 -11.58
CA TRP A 533 -18.81 -3.32 -11.87
C TRP A 533 -19.22 -4.10 -10.61
N SER A 534 -20.15 -5.03 -10.75
CA SER A 534 -20.34 -6.07 -9.73
C SER A 534 -19.10 -6.94 -9.64
N CYS A 535 -18.92 -7.64 -8.53
CA CYS A 535 -17.89 -8.66 -8.46
C CYS A 535 -18.14 -9.74 -9.52
N TRP A 536 -17.07 -10.34 -10.01
CA TRP A 536 -17.19 -11.48 -10.90
C TRP A 536 -17.93 -12.63 -10.22
N SER A 537 -18.79 -13.31 -10.95
CA SER A 537 -19.34 -14.58 -10.52
C SER A 537 -18.21 -15.62 -10.31
N THR A 538 -18.51 -16.69 -9.64
CA THR A 538 -17.65 -17.88 -9.64
C THR A 538 -17.47 -18.37 -11.07
N TRP A 539 -16.33 -19.01 -11.34
CA TRP A 539 -16.11 -19.68 -12.59
C TRP A 539 -17.13 -20.80 -12.81
N SER A 540 -17.64 -20.94 -14.03
CA SER A 540 -18.43 -22.10 -14.42
C SER A 540 -17.61 -23.38 -14.31
N SER A 541 -18.27 -24.53 -14.32
CA SER A 541 -17.59 -25.80 -14.55
C SER A 541 -16.89 -25.79 -15.90
N CYS A 542 -15.77 -26.54 -15.99
CA CYS A 542 -15.03 -26.68 -17.22
C CYS A 542 -15.87 -27.41 -18.29
N SER A 543 -16.02 -26.81 -19.45
CA SER A 543 -16.73 -27.41 -20.60
C SER A 543 -15.93 -27.13 -21.88
N GLY A 544 -15.44 -28.18 -22.54
CA GLY A 544 -14.62 -28.05 -23.75
C GLY A 544 -13.34 -27.24 -23.51
N GLU A 545 -12.64 -27.55 -22.40
CA GLU A 545 -11.39 -26.89 -21.99
C GLU A 545 -11.53 -25.38 -21.68
N LYS A 546 -12.77 -24.90 -21.50
CA LYS A 546 -13.07 -23.50 -21.20
C LYS A 546 -14.02 -23.38 -20.03
N ARG A 547 -13.80 -22.35 -19.24
CA ARG A 547 -14.67 -21.87 -18.17
C ARG A 547 -14.97 -20.40 -18.38
N SER A 548 -16.11 -19.94 -17.89
CA SER A 548 -16.54 -18.56 -18.02
C SER A 548 -17.03 -18.00 -16.69
N ARG A 549 -16.98 -16.70 -16.56
CA ARG A 549 -17.57 -15.94 -15.48
C ARG A 549 -18.16 -14.64 -16.00
N THR A 550 -19.12 -14.10 -15.27
CA THR A 550 -19.85 -12.91 -15.68
C THR A 550 -19.87 -11.85 -14.59
N ARG A 551 -20.06 -10.62 -14.99
CA ARG A 551 -20.34 -9.48 -14.11
C ARG A 551 -21.32 -8.54 -14.78
N PHE A 552 -21.97 -7.68 -14.01
CA PHE A 552 -22.87 -6.66 -14.50
C PHE A 552 -22.50 -5.27 -13.97
N CYS A 553 -22.88 -4.24 -14.73
CA CYS A 553 -22.65 -2.85 -14.33
C CYS A 553 -23.72 -2.40 -13.32
N LYS A 554 -23.30 -1.97 -12.14
CA LYS A 554 -24.16 -1.35 -11.13
C LYS A 554 -24.24 0.14 -11.42
N THR A 555 -25.43 0.66 -11.63
CA THR A 555 -25.69 2.08 -11.90
C THR A 555 -26.35 2.78 -10.73
N ASP A 556 -26.95 2.01 -9.81
CA ASP A 556 -27.65 2.48 -8.59
C ASP A 556 -28.62 3.65 -8.87
N GLY A 557 -29.31 3.58 -10.01
CA GLY A 557 -30.30 4.58 -10.42
C GLY A 557 -29.70 5.90 -10.94
N VAL A 558 -28.38 5.99 -11.15
CA VAL A 558 -27.73 7.17 -11.72
C VAL A 558 -28.00 7.20 -13.23
N PRO A 559 -28.76 8.20 -13.75
CA PRO A 559 -29.08 8.26 -15.17
C PRO A 559 -27.83 8.39 -16.05
N GLY A 560 -27.75 7.58 -17.11
CA GLY A 560 -26.64 7.61 -18.06
C GLY A 560 -25.33 6.97 -17.55
N ALA A 561 -25.33 6.36 -16.36
CA ALA A 561 -24.17 5.66 -15.86
C ALA A 561 -23.87 4.41 -16.69
N SER A 562 -22.59 4.22 -17.01
CA SER A 562 -22.10 3.07 -17.77
C SER A 562 -20.77 2.58 -17.24
N CYS A 563 -20.44 1.32 -17.53
CA CYS A 563 -19.15 0.74 -17.17
C CYS A 563 -18.37 0.42 -18.44
N THR A 564 -17.08 0.70 -18.42
CA THR A 564 -16.19 0.39 -19.54
C THR A 564 -15.55 -0.98 -19.33
N GLY A 565 -15.54 -1.84 -20.34
CA GLY A 565 -14.94 -3.17 -20.31
C GLY A 565 -15.97 -4.32 -20.45
N ASP A 566 -15.48 -5.56 -20.33
CA ASP A 566 -16.25 -6.74 -20.65
C ASP A 566 -17.15 -7.23 -19.52
N THR A 567 -18.32 -7.69 -19.85
CA THR A 567 -19.28 -8.35 -18.95
C THR A 567 -18.94 -9.83 -18.73
N ASN A 568 -18.20 -10.43 -19.63
CA ASN A 568 -17.84 -11.85 -19.63
C ASN A 568 -16.33 -12.01 -19.65
N SER A 569 -15.82 -13.03 -18.97
CA SER A 569 -14.42 -13.43 -19.00
C SER A 569 -14.34 -14.94 -19.21
N ASN A 570 -13.51 -15.37 -20.15
CA ASN A 570 -13.26 -16.77 -20.43
C ASN A 570 -11.80 -17.12 -20.11
N ASP A 571 -11.59 -18.34 -19.66
CA ASP A 571 -10.28 -18.89 -19.34
C ASP A 571 -10.23 -20.36 -19.72
N TYR A 572 -9.04 -20.89 -19.92
CA TYR A 572 -8.82 -22.31 -20.16
C TYR A 572 -8.71 -23.07 -18.83
N CYS A 573 -9.25 -24.24 -18.80
CA CYS A 573 -9.19 -25.17 -17.68
C CYS A 573 -8.72 -26.55 -18.14
#